data_40de3f821a0548bad28b873978f1e017
#
_entry.id   40de3f821a0548bad28b873978f1e017
#
_cell.length_a   1.000
_cell.length_b   1.000
_cell.length_c   1.000
_cell.angle_alpha   90.00
_cell.angle_beta   90.00
_cell.angle_gamma   90.00
#
_symmetry.space_group_name_H-M   'P 1'
#
loop_
_entity.id
_entity.type
_entity.pdbx_description
1 polymer ?
#
loop_
_entity_poly.entity_id
_entity_poly.type
_entity_poly.pdbx_seq_one_letter_code
_entity_poly.pdbx_strand_id
1 'polypeptide(L)'
;MTRTSWRPRGIAARVSLLAILVTAVALGIMAIGVLGVAQSTFNRLMVQAGQSAATAKTMFDHSVVAVFTVAVLVAAVVSVLLASLLALRLARPLDEIARAARRVAQGEYQARVQRQGPEEVASLADSFNQMAESLQEQEQMRREFIVNAAHELSTPLTNLQGYLEALRDGVIAPSTEQFQSLHEEVDRLVRLSQSLNTLA
;
A
#
# COMPACT_ATOMS: atom_id res chain seq x y z
N MET A 1 29.47 -10.21 -8.74
CA MET A 1 28.69 -11.42 -8.32
C MET A 1 27.97 -11.08 -7.01
N THR A 2 26.81 -10.44 -7.10
CA THR A 2 25.98 -10.08 -5.93
C THR A 2 24.92 -11.14 -5.74
N ARG A 3 25.05 -11.94 -4.70
CA ARG A 3 24.03 -12.89 -4.25
C ARG A 3 22.81 -12.08 -3.75
N THR A 4 21.78 -12.00 -4.56
CA THR A 4 20.45 -11.53 -4.16
C THR A 4 19.90 -12.54 -3.15
N SER A 5 20.00 -12.21 -1.87
CA SER A 5 19.32 -12.94 -0.80
C SER A 5 17.81 -12.72 -0.96
N TRP A 6 17.16 -13.70 -1.54
CA TRP A 6 15.70 -13.79 -1.66
C TRP A 6 15.10 -14.01 -0.26
N ARG A 7 14.94 -12.93 0.52
CA ARG A 7 14.16 -12.99 1.77
C ARG A 7 12.72 -12.63 1.44
N PRO A 8 11.78 -13.58 1.60
CA PRO A 8 10.35 -13.32 1.42
C PRO A 8 9.87 -12.42 2.58
N ARG A 9 10.02 -11.11 2.44
CA ARG A 9 9.63 -10.12 3.47
C ARG A 9 8.24 -9.51 3.23
N GLY A 10 7.52 -9.88 2.15
CA GLY A 10 6.19 -9.37 1.85
C GLY A 10 5.10 -10.24 2.47
N ILE A 11 3.98 -9.62 2.85
CA ILE A 11 2.74 -10.29 3.31
C ILE A 11 2.33 -11.36 2.30
N ALA A 12 2.46 -11.10 1.01
CA ALA A 12 2.21 -12.03 -0.09
C ALA A 12 3.00 -13.34 0.01
N ALA A 13 4.30 -13.25 0.24
CA ALA A 13 5.14 -14.44 0.34
C ALA A 13 4.79 -15.27 1.58
N ARG A 14 4.40 -14.63 2.68
CA ARG A 14 3.94 -15.33 3.89
C ARG A 14 2.58 -16.00 3.67
N VAL A 15 1.63 -15.34 3.02
CA VAL A 15 0.32 -15.89 2.69
C VAL A 15 0.44 -17.05 1.70
N SER A 16 1.26 -16.91 0.65
CA SER A 16 1.52 -17.98 -0.31
C SER A 16 2.19 -19.19 0.36
N LEU A 17 3.16 -18.96 1.22
CA LEU A 17 3.87 -20.02 1.94
C LEU A 17 2.94 -20.75 2.92
N LEU A 18 2.07 -20.02 3.63
CA LEU A 18 1.02 -20.60 4.50
C LEU A 18 0.01 -21.40 3.69
N ALA A 19 -0.45 -20.91 2.55
CA ALA A 19 -1.39 -21.62 1.68
C ALA A 19 -0.78 -22.93 1.15
N ILE A 20 0.48 -22.90 0.70
CA ILE A 20 1.21 -24.10 0.26
C ILE A 20 1.37 -25.08 1.41
N LEU A 21 1.75 -24.63 2.60
CA LEU A 21 1.91 -25.47 3.78
C LEU A 21 0.59 -26.15 4.19
N VAL A 22 -0.50 -25.39 4.28
CA VAL A 22 -1.83 -25.91 4.62
C VAL A 22 -2.30 -26.95 3.60
N THR A 23 -2.11 -26.68 2.31
CA THR A 23 -2.47 -27.60 1.23
C THR A 23 -1.62 -28.88 1.29
N ALA A 24 -0.32 -28.76 1.54
CA ALA A 24 0.57 -29.92 1.67
C ALA A 24 0.21 -30.79 2.87
N VAL A 25 -0.12 -30.18 4.02
CA VAL A 25 -0.55 -30.87 5.21
C VAL A 25 -1.91 -31.59 4.98
N ALA A 26 -2.87 -30.88 4.36
CA ALA A 26 -4.18 -31.46 4.05
C ALA A 26 -4.08 -32.69 3.11
N LEU A 27 -3.26 -32.58 2.06
CA LEU A 27 -2.97 -33.65 1.13
C LEU A 27 -2.25 -34.81 1.81
N GLY A 28 -1.32 -34.53 2.71
CA GLY A 28 -0.62 -35.56 3.49
C GLY A 28 -1.60 -36.37 4.39
N ILE A 29 -2.46 -35.67 5.11
CA ILE A 29 -3.49 -36.30 5.96
C ILE A 29 -4.45 -37.12 5.11
N MET A 30 -4.90 -36.61 3.97
CA MET A 30 -5.80 -37.33 3.07
C MET A 30 -5.12 -38.58 2.47
N ALA A 31 -3.85 -38.48 2.07
CA ALA A 31 -3.07 -39.60 1.56
C ALA A 31 -2.92 -40.70 2.60
N ILE A 32 -2.54 -40.37 3.83
CA ILE A 32 -2.42 -41.34 4.93
C ILE A 32 -3.78 -42.00 5.24
N GLY A 33 -4.87 -41.23 5.28
CA GLY A 33 -6.21 -41.74 5.54
C GLY A 33 -6.70 -42.75 4.48
N VAL A 34 -6.56 -42.36 3.19
CA VAL A 34 -7.00 -43.22 2.08
C VAL A 34 -6.15 -44.50 1.97
N LEU A 35 -4.81 -44.37 2.11
CA LEU A 35 -3.92 -45.53 2.12
C LEU A 35 -4.26 -46.50 3.27
N GLY A 36 -4.52 -45.97 4.47
CA GLY A 36 -4.92 -46.78 5.63
C GLY A 36 -6.25 -47.50 5.44
N VAL A 37 -7.27 -46.82 4.90
CA VAL A 37 -8.56 -47.44 4.58
C VAL A 37 -8.45 -48.45 3.44
N ALA A 38 -7.72 -48.15 2.37
CA ALA A 38 -7.51 -49.04 1.26
C ALA A 38 -6.81 -50.36 1.68
N GLN A 39 -5.73 -50.26 2.47
CA GLN A 39 -5.02 -51.44 3.02
C GLN A 39 -5.89 -52.24 3.96
N SER A 40 -6.66 -51.62 4.85
CA SER A 40 -7.52 -52.35 5.80
C SER A 40 -8.67 -53.08 5.10
N THR A 41 -9.28 -52.44 4.09
CA THR A 41 -10.37 -53.03 3.29
C THR A 41 -9.85 -54.18 2.44
N PHE A 42 -8.68 -53.99 1.78
CA PHE A 42 -8.05 -55.03 0.99
C PHE A 42 -7.70 -56.27 1.83
N ASN A 43 -7.11 -56.11 3.01
CA ASN A 43 -6.78 -57.19 3.92
C ASN A 43 -8.03 -57.95 4.38
N ARG A 44 -9.14 -57.28 4.66
CA ARG A 44 -10.41 -57.92 5.04
C ARG A 44 -10.99 -58.78 3.91
N LEU A 45 -10.99 -58.27 2.67
CA LEU A 45 -11.51 -58.95 1.50
C LEU A 45 -10.67 -60.20 1.14
N MET A 46 -9.33 -60.10 1.28
CA MET A 46 -8.42 -61.21 1.00
C MET A 46 -8.54 -62.36 2.02
N VAL A 47 -8.71 -62.01 3.29
CA VAL A 47 -8.96 -63.03 4.34
C VAL A 47 -10.26 -63.77 4.07
N GLN A 48 -11.30 -63.12 3.54
CA GLN A 48 -12.57 -63.76 3.18
C GLN A 48 -12.49 -64.62 1.91
N ALA A 49 -11.59 -64.31 0.98
CA ALA A 49 -11.51 -65.03 -0.31
C ALA A 49 -10.61 -66.30 -0.31
N GLY A 50 -9.89 -66.59 0.77
CA GLY A 50 -9.08 -67.81 0.90
C GLY A 50 -7.89 -67.93 -0.09
N GLN A 51 -7.49 -66.86 -0.74
CA GLN A 51 -6.41 -66.83 -1.75
C GLN A 51 -5.05 -66.48 -1.13
N SER A 52 -3.96 -66.96 -1.77
CA SER A 52 -2.60 -66.59 -1.33
C SER A 52 -2.33 -65.14 -1.50
N ALA A 53 -2.31 -64.46 -0.39
CA ALA A 53 -2.34 -62.98 -0.29
C ALA A 53 -1.05 -62.25 -0.80
N ALA A 54 0.04 -62.94 -1.09
CA ALA A 54 1.33 -62.31 -1.32
C ALA A 54 1.43 -61.59 -2.68
N THR A 55 1.00 -62.22 -3.77
CA THR A 55 1.14 -61.64 -5.13
C THR A 55 0.10 -60.56 -5.41
N ALA A 56 -1.13 -60.72 -4.90
CA ALA A 56 -2.18 -59.74 -5.05
C ALA A 56 -1.87 -58.46 -4.23
N LYS A 57 -1.25 -58.64 -3.05
CA LYS A 57 -0.85 -57.52 -2.19
C LYS A 57 0.23 -56.66 -2.82
N THR A 58 1.25 -57.24 -3.44
CA THR A 58 2.33 -56.47 -4.10
C THR A 58 1.84 -55.68 -5.32
N MET A 59 0.91 -56.23 -6.13
CA MET A 59 0.30 -55.51 -7.26
C MET A 59 -0.60 -54.37 -6.79
N PHE A 60 -1.38 -54.58 -5.72
CA PHE A 60 -2.24 -53.56 -5.16
C PHE A 60 -1.44 -52.38 -4.55
N ASP A 61 -0.43 -52.70 -3.73
CA ASP A 61 0.40 -51.69 -3.09
C ASP A 61 1.14 -50.82 -4.15
N HIS A 62 1.64 -51.46 -5.22
CA HIS A 62 2.32 -50.70 -6.28
C HIS A 62 1.38 -49.77 -7.04
N SER A 63 0.18 -50.23 -7.40
CA SER A 63 -0.79 -49.41 -8.14
C SER A 63 -1.37 -48.26 -7.27
N VAL A 64 -1.67 -48.52 -6.01
CA VAL A 64 -2.19 -47.53 -5.08
C VAL A 64 -1.13 -46.45 -4.79
N VAL A 65 0.12 -46.86 -4.50
CA VAL A 65 1.21 -45.92 -4.28
C VAL A 65 1.49 -45.07 -5.52
N ALA A 66 1.46 -45.64 -6.72
CA ALA A 66 1.67 -44.88 -7.97
C ALA A 66 0.57 -43.85 -8.18
N VAL A 67 -0.72 -44.23 -8.04
CA VAL A 67 -1.85 -43.29 -8.18
C VAL A 67 -1.76 -42.14 -7.17
N PHE A 68 -1.44 -42.48 -5.91
CA PHE A 68 -1.28 -41.47 -4.85
C PHE A 68 -0.11 -40.52 -5.13
N THR A 69 1.04 -41.03 -5.58
CA THR A 69 2.20 -40.21 -5.90
C THR A 69 1.85 -39.20 -7.00
N VAL A 70 1.19 -39.65 -8.07
CA VAL A 70 0.74 -38.81 -9.15
C VAL A 70 -0.27 -37.75 -8.65
N ALA A 71 -1.24 -38.17 -7.83
CA ALA A 71 -2.25 -37.24 -7.28
C ALA A 71 -1.60 -36.16 -6.40
N VAL A 72 -0.63 -36.48 -5.55
CA VAL A 72 0.11 -35.53 -4.71
C VAL A 72 0.93 -34.58 -5.56
N LEU A 73 1.60 -35.08 -6.59
CA LEU A 73 2.39 -34.23 -7.50
C LEU A 73 1.49 -33.24 -8.26
N VAL A 74 0.38 -33.70 -8.82
CA VAL A 74 -0.60 -32.82 -9.50
C VAL A 74 -1.15 -31.77 -8.54
N ALA A 75 -1.54 -32.15 -7.34
CA ALA A 75 -2.06 -31.23 -6.35
C ALA A 75 -1.00 -30.20 -5.90
N ALA A 76 0.26 -30.62 -5.76
CA ALA A 76 1.36 -29.70 -5.45
C ALA A 76 1.57 -28.65 -6.57
N VAL A 77 1.57 -29.10 -7.83
CA VAL A 77 1.70 -28.19 -8.99
C VAL A 77 0.53 -27.20 -9.05
N VAL A 78 -0.70 -27.69 -8.90
CA VAL A 78 -1.91 -26.82 -8.89
C VAL A 78 -1.84 -25.80 -7.75
N SER A 79 -1.42 -26.21 -6.55
CA SER A 79 -1.28 -25.32 -5.39
C SER A 79 -0.24 -24.22 -5.64
N VAL A 80 0.90 -24.56 -6.22
CA VAL A 80 1.94 -23.58 -6.55
C VAL A 80 1.45 -22.59 -7.61
N LEU A 81 0.74 -23.07 -8.63
CA LEU A 81 0.15 -22.20 -9.66
C LEU A 81 -0.91 -21.27 -9.06
N LEU A 82 -1.81 -21.77 -8.25
CA LEU A 82 -2.85 -20.97 -7.58
C LEU A 82 -2.23 -19.92 -6.65
N ALA A 83 -1.27 -20.31 -5.83
CA ALA A 83 -0.56 -19.39 -4.93
C ALA A 83 0.18 -18.29 -5.69
N SER A 84 0.79 -18.64 -6.83
CA SER A 84 1.48 -17.68 -7.70
C SER A 84 0.50 -16.69 -8.34
N LEU A 85 -0.64 -17.16 -8.83
CA LEU A 85 -1.70 -16.32 -9.39
C LEU A 85 -2.26 -15.35 -8.33
N LEU A 86 -2.51 -15.85 -7.13
CA LEU A 86 -3.01 -15.02 -6.02
C LEU A 86 -1.99 -13.95 -5.63
N ALA A 87 -0.71 -14.31 -5.57
CA ALA A 87 0.38 -13.38 -5.29
C ALA A 87 0.46 -12.27 -6.33
N LEU A 88 0.33 -12.60 -7.61
CA LEU A 88 0.37 -11.62 -8.70
C LEU A 88 -0.86 -10.69 -8.70
N ARG A 89 -2.05 -11.23 -8.43
CA ARG A 89 -3.30 -10.46 -8.50
C ARG A 89 -3.62 -9.63 -7.27
N LEU A 90 -3.15 -10.02 -6.11
CA LEU A 90 -3.46 -9.32 -4.84
C LEU A 90 -2.24 -8.62 -4.25
N ALA A 91 -1.13 -9.34 -4.15
CA ALA A 91 -0.01 -8.85 -3.37
C ALA A 91 0.80 -7.75 -4.05
N ARG A 92 0.97 -7.82 -5.39
CA ARG A 92 1.68 -6.77 -6.14
C ARG A 92 0.94 -5.43 -6.10
N PRO A 93 -0.35 -5.34 -6.45
CA PRO A 93 -1.08 -4.08 -6.36
C PRO A 93 -1.10 -3.48 -4.96
N LEU A 94 -1.28 -4.30 -3.91
CA LEU A 94 -1.24 -3.82 -2.53
C LEU A 94 0.13 -3.25 -2.13
N ASP A 95 1.22 -3.88 -2.59
CA ASP A 95 2.57 -3.36 -2.34
C ASP A 95 2.84 -2.06 -3.11
N GLU A 96 2.27 -1.89 -4.31
CA GLU A 96 2.30 -0.63 -5.06
C GLU A 96 1.56 0.49 -4.34
N ILE A 97 0.36 0.24 -3.82
CA ILE A 97 -0.39 1.20 -3.01
C ILE A 97 0.41 1.57 -1.76
N ALA A 98 0.98 0.58 -1.07
CA ALA A 98 1.79 0.84 0.13
C ALA A 98 3.06 1.66 -0.17
N ARG A 99 3.70 1.46 -1.33
CA ARG A 99 4.83 2.30 -1.77
C ARG A 99 4.39 3.72 -2.11
N ALA A 100 3.30 3.87 -2.86
CA ALA A 100 2.75 5.18 -3.20
C ALA A 100 2.33 5.95 -1.94
N ALA A 101 1.71 5.29 -0.96
CA ALA A 101 1.34 5.90 0.32
C ALA A 101 2.56 6.43 1.09
N ARG A 102 3.68 5.69 1.08
CA ARG A 102 4.93 6.19 1.67
C ARG A 102 5.49 7.41 0.95
N ARG A 103 5.38 7.48 -0.37
CA ARG A 103 5.80 8.65 -1.16
C ARG A 103 4.93 9.87 -0.85
N VAL A 104 3.62 9.70 -0.79
CA VAL A 104 2.68 10.76 -0.38
C VAL A 104 3.01 11.26 1.03
N ALA A 105 3.30 10.37 1.98
CA ALA A 105 3.72 10.75 3.33
C ALA A 105 5.06 11.51 3.38
N GLN A 106 5.88 11.43 2.33
CA GLN A 106 7.14 12.19 2.16
C GLN A 106 6.94 13.50 1.39
N GLY A 107 5.69 13.86 1.07
CA GLY A 107 5.35 15.09 0.35
C GLY A 107 5.25 14.93 -1.17
N GLU A 108 5.40 13.72 -1.72
CA GLU A 108 5.24 13.46 -3.15
C GLU A 108 3.76 13.23 -3.49
N TYR A 109 2.94 14.27 -3.35
CA TYR A 109 1.48 14.19 -3.53
C TYR A 109 1.03 13.85 -4.97
N GLN A 110 1.95 13.90 -5.94
CA GLN A 110 1.69 13.49 -7.34
C GLN A 110 1.74 11.96 -7.54
N ALA A 111 2.14 11.19 -6.52
CA ALA A 111 2.18 9.75 -6.62
C ALA A 111 0.77 9.19 -6.90
N ARG A 112 0.66 8.32 -7.91
CA ARG A 112 -0.59 7.66 -8.29
C ARG A 112 -0.33 6.16 -8.44
N VAL A 113 -1.37 5.37 -8.27
CA VAL A 113 -1.39 3.92 -8.47
C VAL A 113 -2.29 3.57 -9.63
N GLN A 114 -1.91 2.54 -10.37
CA GLN A 114 -2.75 2.03 -11.45
C GLN A 114 -3.90 1.19 -10.87
N ARG A 115 -5.07 1.28 -11.50
CA ARG A 115 -6.22 0.44 -11.20
C ARG A 115 -5.97 -0.98 -11.72
N GLN A 116 -5.55 -1.88 -10.82
CA GLN A 116 -5.17 -3.25 -11.15
C GLN A 116 -5.68 -4.23 -10.09
N GLY A 117 -5.89 -5.51 -10.49
CA GLY A 117 -6.32 -6.57 -9.60
C GLY A 117 -7.84 -6.75 -9.55
N PRO A 118 -8.36 -7.47 -8.53
CA PRO A 118 -9.78 -7.60 -8.27
C PRO A 118 -10.44 -6.25 -7.97
N GLU A 119 -11.78 -6.18 -8.10
CA GLU A 119 -12.54 -4.94 -7.97
C GLU A 119 -12.30 -4.23 -6.62
N GLU A 120 -12.14 -4.99 -5.54
CA GLU A 120 -11.87 -4.44 -4.20
C GLU A 120 -10.50 -3.73 -4.13
N VAL A 121 -9.50 -4.29 -4.80
CA VAL A 121 -8.14 -3.69 -4.87
C VAL A 121 -8.14 -2.50 -5.84
N ALA A 122 -8.86 -2.60 -6.94
CA ALA A 122 -9.04 -1.52 -7.89
C ALA A 122 -9.76 -0.31 -7.24
N SER A 123 -10.83 -0.56 -6.47
CA SER A 123 -11.53 0.47 -5.70
C SER A 123 -10.63 1.11 -4.62
N LEU A 124 -9.77 0.33 -3.99
CA LEU A 124 -8.78 0.87 -3.05
C LEU A 124 -7.75 1.78 -3.75
N ALA A 125 -7.32 1.42 -4.96
CA ALA A 125 -6.43 2.25 -5.76
C ALA A 125 -7.09 3.58 -6.15
N ASP A 126 -8.38 3.55 -6.55
CA ASP A 126 -9.15 4.75 -6.85
C ASP A 126 -9.30 5.66 -5.62
N SER A 127 -9.65 5.09 -4.47
CA SER A 127 -9.75 5.84 -3.21
C SER A 127 -8.41 6.45 -2.78
N PHE A 128 -7.32 5.72 -2.95
CA PHE A 128 -5.98 6.23 -2.71
C PHE A 128 -5.64 7.41 -3.63
N ASN A 129 -5.92 7.30 -4.93
CA ASN A 129 -5.65 8.36 -5.91
C ASN A 129 -6.47 9.62 -5.61
N GLN A 130 -7.73 9.48 -5.22
CA GLN A 130 -8.59 10.59 -4.81
C GLN A 130 -8.06 11.29 -3.54
N MET A 131 -7.62 10.52 -2.56
CA MET A 131 -6.97 11.08 -1.36
C MET A 131 -5.68 11.84 -1.71
N ALA A 132 -4.82 11.27 -2.58
CA ALA A 132 -3.58 11.90 -3.00
C ALA A 132 -3.82 13.20 -3.79
N GLU A 133 -4.88 13.24 -4.62
CA GLU A 133 -5.32 14.44 -5.34
C GLU A 133 -5.77 15.53 -4.37
N SER A 134 -6.63 15.19 -3.41
CA SER A 134 -7.10 16.15 -2.40
C SER A 134 -5.94 16.74 -1.56
N LEU A 135 -4.95 15.92 -1.20
CA LEU A 135 -3.74 16.39 -0.50
C LEU A 135 -2.88 17.30 -1.38
N GLN A 136 -2.77 17.00 -2.67
CA GLN A 136 -2.06 17.83 -3.64
C GLN A 136 -2.72 19.21 -3.79
N GLU A 137 -4.04 19.25 -3.92
CA GLU A 137 -4.81 20.49 -3.98
C GLU A 137 -4.68 21.31 -2.71
N GLN A 138 -4.77 20.68 -1.54
CA GLN A 138 -4.60 21.35 -0.25
C GLN A 138 -3.20 21.98 -0.11
N GLU A 139 -2.15 21.25 -0.50
CA GLU A 139 -0.79 21.77 -0.44
C GLU A 139 -0.57 22.91 -1.43
N GLN A 140 -1.18 22.84 -2.61
CA GLN A 140 -1.14 23.93 -3.59
C GLN A 140 -1.85 25.17 -3.05
N MET A 141 -3.06 25.05 -2.55
CA MET A 141 -3.79 26.16 -1.92
C MET A 141 -3.01 26.77 -0.76
N ARG A 142 -2.37 25.94 0.07
CA ARG A 142 -1.52 26.39 1.16
C ARG A 142 -0.33 27.22 0.66
N ARG A 143 0.33 26.77 -0.42
CA ARG A 143 1.45 27.51 -1.02
C ARG A 143 1.00 28.85 -1.61
N GLU A 144 -0.09 28.85 -2.36
CA GLU A 144 -0.68 30.07 -2.93
C GLU A 144 -1.08 31.04 -1.83
N PHE A 145 -1.69 30.56 -0.74
CA PHE A 145 -2.02 31.37 0.41
C PHE A 145 -0.78 32.04 1.03
N ILE A 146 0.32 31.28 1.24
CA ILE A 146 1.57 31.84 1.79
C ILE A 146 2.16 32.88 0.88
N VAL A 147 2.20 32.65 -0.44
CA VAL A 147 2.75 33.59 -1.42
C VAL A 147 1.91 34.87 -1.46
N ASN A 148 0.59 34.75 -1.52
CA ASN A 148 -0.31 35.88 -1.54
C ASN A 148 -0.25 36.69 -0.24
N ALA A 149 -0.24 36.01 0.91
CA ALA A 149 -0.07 36.68 2.21
C ALA A 149 1.25 37.44 2.31
N ALA A 150 2.35 36.83 1.85
CA ALA A 150 3.65 37.51 1.82
C ALA A 150 3.64 38.74 0.91
N HIS A 151 3.00 38.69 -0.25
CA HIS A 151 2.88 39.78 -1.18
C HIS A 151 2.01 40.93 -0.60
N GLU A 152 0.85 40.58 -0.03
CA GLU A 152 -0.07 41.54 0.60
C GLU A 152 0.52 42.22 1.85
N LEU A 153 1.45 41.57 2.55
CA LEU A 153 2.20 42.19 3.65
C LEU A 153 3.38 43.02 3.17
N SER A 154 4.08 42.59 2.13
CA SER A 154 5.30 43.26 1.65
C SER A 154 5.01 44.65 1.10
N THR A 155 3.92 44.84 0.38
CA THR A 155 3.56 46.11 -0.25
C THR A 155 3.39 47.26 0.76
N PRO A 156 2.51 47.13 1.78
CA PRO A 156 2.35 48.21 2.78
C PRO A 156 3.59 48.41 3.64
N LEU A 157 4.34 47.33 3.95
CA LEU A 157 5.62 47.48 4.67
C LEU A 157 6.66 48.26 3.89
N THR A 158 6.79 48.05 2.58
CA THR A 158 7.69 48.81 1.72
C THR A 158 7.26 50.26 1.65
N ASN A 159 5.96 50.57 1.58
CA ASN A 159 5.45 51.92 1.61
C ASN A 159 5.76 52.62 2.95
N LEU A 160 5.49 51.96 4.07
CA LEU A 160 5.82 52.47 5.40
C LEU A 160 7.32 52.79 5.53
N GLN A 161 8.18 51.86 5.07
CA GLN A 161 9.63 52.07 5.07
C GLN A 161 10.02 53.26 4.24
N GLY A 162 9.51 53.39 3.02
CA GLY A 162 9.80 54.54 2.15
C GLY A 162 9.38 55.88 2.76
N TYR A 163 8.19 55.94 3.38
CA TYR A 163 7.75 57.14 4.10
C TYR A 163 8.64 57.49 5.29
N LEU A 164 9.02 56.49 6.09
CA LEU A 164 9.90 56.70 7.24
C LEU A 164 11.30 57.15 6.81
N GLU A 165 11.84 56.60 5.72
CA GLU A 165 13.11 57.02 5.13
C GLU A 165 13.05 58.46 4.63
N ALA A 166 11.98 58.84 3.91
CA ALA A 166 11.79 60.19 3.42
C ALA A 166 11.66 61.22 4.54
N LEU A 167 11.01 60.88 5.64
CA LEU A 167 10.93 61.73 6.86
C LEU A 167 12.31 61.87 7.52
N ARG A 168 13.04 60.76 7.68
CA ARG A 168 14.38 60.72 8.28
C ARG A 168 15.38 61.57 7.49
N ASP A 169 15.33 61.48 6.17
CA ASP A 169 16.26 62.16 5.27
C ASP A 169 15.85 63.62 4.97
N GLY A 170 14.73 64.10 5.56
CA GLY A 170 14.23 65.44 5.42
C GLY A 170 13.64 65.76 4.03
N VAL A 171 13.35 64.73 3.22
CA VAL A 171 12.73 64.87 1.90
C VAL A 171 11.27 65.33 2.02
N ILE A 172 10.58 64.88 3.07
CA ILE A 172 9.24 65.33 3.43
C ILE A 172 9.25 65.90 4.86
N ALA A 173 8.49 67.01 5.07
CA ALA A 173 8.38 67.59 6.40
C ALA A 173 7.38 66.79 7.26
N PRO A 174 7.64 66.57 8.56
CA PRO A 174 6.69 65.90 9.44
C PRO A 174 5.40 66.71 9.55
N SER A 175 4.24 66.09 9.27
CA SER A 175 2.93 66.70 9.49
C SER A 175 2.01 65.71 10.21
N THR A 176 0.97 66.24 10.86
CA THR A 176 -0.04 65.40 11.57
C THR A 176 -0.73 64.48 10.58
N GLU A 177 -1.02 64.94 9.37
CA GLU A 177 -1.69 64.16 8.32
C GLU A 177 -0.84 62.97 7.89
N GLN A 178 0.49 63.15 7.79
CA GLN A 178 1.42 62.05 7.42
C GLN A 178 1.51 61.01 8.52
N PHE A 179 1.59 61.42 9.79
CA PHE A 179 1.57 60.48 10.91
C PHE A 179 0.23 59.73 11.00
N GLN A 180 -0.88 60.40 10.71
CA GLN A 180 -2.18 59.74 10.66
C GLN A 180 -2.25 58.69 9.53
N SER A 181 -1.76 59.00 8.34
CA SER A 181 -1.69 58.09 7.20
C SER A 181 -0.82 56.83 7.51
N LEU A 182 0.34 57.03 8.17
CA LEU A 182 1.19 55.95 8.62
C LEU A 182 0.49 55.06 9.67
N HIS A 183 -0.28 55.68 10.58
CA HIS A 183 -1.04 54.98 11.59
C HIS A 183 -2.15 54.12 10.95
N GLU A 184 -2.90 54.65 10.00
CA GLU A 184 -3.93 53.92 9.25
C GLU A 184 -3.35 52.72 8.49
N GLU A 185 -2.14 52.84 7.92
CA GLU A 185 -1.48 51.71 7.24
C GLU A 185 -0.99 50.66 8.21
N VAL A 186 -0.52 51.02 9.41
CA VAL A 186 -0.21 50.08 10.50
C VAL A 186 -1.46 49.33 10.95
N ASP A 187 -2.57 50.05 11.16
CA ASP A 187 -3.85 49.42 11.54
C ASP A 187 -4.36 48.45 10.48
N ARG A 188 -4.13 48.78 9.19
CA ARG A 188 -4.45 47.84 8.09
C ARG A 188 -3.63 46.59 8.17
N LEU A 189 -2.31 46.68 8.41
CA LEU A 189 -1.42 45.53 8.59
C LEU A 189 -1.82 44.66 9.79
N VAL A 190 -2.20 45.30 10.92
CA VAL A 190 -2.68 44.58 12.09
C VAL A 190 -3.94 43.74 11.76
N ARG A 191 -4.92 44.37 11.07
CA ARG A 191 -6.14 43.68 10.65
C ARG A 191 -5.84 42.52 9.69
N LEU A 192 -4.91 42.72 8.72
CA LEU A 192 -4.52 41.68 7.79
C LEU A 192 -3.84 40.51 8.51
N SER A 193 -2.92 40.79 9.43
CA SER A 193 -2.29 39.76 10.27
C SER A 193 -3.28 38.95 11.10
N GLN A 194 -4.29 39.62 11.69
CA GLN A 194 -5.34 38.96 12.44
C GLN A 194 -6.21 38.04 11.56
N SER A 195 -6.55 38.49 10.34
CA SER A 195 -7.29 37.68 9.36
C SER A 195 -6.51 36.44 8.95
N LEU A 196 -5.21 36.56 8.72
CA LEU A 196 -4.34 35.43 8.38
C LEU A 196 -4.27 34.41 9.53
N ASN A 197 -4.21 34.88 10.78
CA ASN A 197 -4.16 33.99 11.95
C ASN A 197 -5.48 33.23 12.22
N THR A 198 -6.60 33.75 11.72
CA THR A 198 -7.91 33.06 11.86
C THR A 198 -8.10 31.97 10.81
N LEU A 199 -7.35 32.03 9.70
CA LEU A 199 -7.42 31.08 8.59
C LEU A 199 -6.35 29.97 8.67
N ALA A 200 -5.37 30.08 9.54
CA ALA A 200 -4.29 29.13 9.76
C ALA A 200 -4.60 28.15 10.90
#